data_29733336ea71016dfa8e401ea6c5795f
#
_entry.id   29733336ea71016dfa8e401ea6c5795f
#
_cell.length_a   1.000
_cell.length_b   1.000
_cell.length_c   1.000
_cell.angle_alpha   90.00
_cell.angle_beta   90.00
_cell.angle_gamma   90.00
#
_symmetry.space_group_name_H-M   'P 1'
#
loop_
_entity.id
_entity.type
_entity.pdbx_description
1 polymer ?
#
loop_
_entity_poly.entity_id
_entity_poly.type
_entity_poly.pdbx_seq_one_letter_code
_entity_poly.pdbx_strand_id
1 'polypeptide(L)'
;SGKRIENGLIEVPMGATLREIIFDIGGGMKNGKKFKAVQIGGPSGGCLITDNLDLPLDFDSLKKVGAMIGSGGLVVMDEDTCMVEVARFFMHFTQNESCGKCVPCREGTKRMLEILERIVNGNGRDGDIELLLELADTISSTALCGLGKSAAMPVVSTIKNFRSEYEAHIYDKKCPSGNCKKLITYQI
;
A
#
# COMPACT_ATOMS: atom_id res chain seq x y z
N SER A 1 4.49 -7.71 -10.74
CA SER A 1 3.58 -8.75 -10.24
C SER A 1 2.31 -8.10 -9.74
N GLY A 2 1.19 -8.62 -10.04
CA GLY A 2 -0.10 -8.11 -9.59
C GLY A 2 -1.25 -8.89 -10.18
N LYS A 3 -2.48 -8.54 -9.78
CA LYS A 3 -3.66 -9.29 -10.17
C LYS A 3 -3.92 -9.36 -11.67
N ARG A 4 -3.09 -8.88 -12.60
CA ARG A 4 -3.46 -9.00 -14.04
C ARG A 4 -2.50 -8.45 -15.09
N ILE A 5 -1.29 -8.13 -14.71
CA ILE A 5 -0.18 -7.99 -15.65
C ILE A 5 0.52 -9.33 -15.72
N GLU A 6 1.08 -9.70 -16.87
CA GLU A 6 1.95 -10.86 -16.94
C GLU A 6 3.13 -10.67 -15.97
N ASN A 7 3.30 -11.63 -15.08
CA ASN A 7 4.43 -11.59 -14.16
C ASN A 7 5.71 -11.81 -14.96
N GLY A 8 6.67 -10.94 -14.80
CA GLY A 8 7.93 -11.02 -15.52
C GLY A 8 9.00 -10.14 -14.92
N LEU A 9 10.18 -10.30 -15.44
CA LEU A 9 11.33 -9.43 -15.22
C LEU A 9 11.52 -8.59 -16.49
N ILE A 10 11.68 -7.30 -16.31
CA ILE A 10 11.94 -6.37 -17.40
C ILE A 10 13.19 -5.55 -17.10
N GLU A 11 13.87 -5.12 -18.12
CA GLU A 11 14.97 -4.17 -18.05
C GLU A 11 14.54 -2.90 -18.78
N VAL A 12 14.63 -1.76 -18.10
CA VAL A 12 14.27 -0.45 -18.64
C VAL A 12 15.34 0.58 -18.25
N PRO A 13 15.56 1.61 -19.05
CA PRO A 13 16.46 2.69 -18.68
C PRO A 13 15.89 3.47 -17.47
N MET A 14 16.77 4.02 -16.65
CA MET A 14 16.37 4.98 -15.63
C MET A 14 15.66 6.18 -16.27
N GLY A 15 14.53 6.56 -15.70
CA GLY A 15 13.69 7.61 -16.25
C GLY A 15 12.54 7.11 -17.13
N ALA A 16 12.44 5.79 -17.41
CA ALA A 16 11.23 5.22 -18.00
C ALA A 16 10.04 5.52 -17.08
N THR A 17 8.88 5.81 -17.64
CA THR A 17 7.69 6.14 -16.87
C THR A 17 6.94 4.90 -16.39
N LEU A 18 6.19 5.03 -15.30
CA LEU A 18 5.29 3.97 -14.85
C LEU A 18 4.26 3.61 -15.92
N ARG A 19 3.82 4.56 -16.73
CA ARG A 19 2.88 4.34 -17.83
C ARG A 19 3.48 3.39 -18.87
N GLU A 20 4.66 3.69 -19.36
CA GLU A 20 5.38 2.83 -20.33
C GLU A 20 5.56 1.42 -19.79
N ILE A 21 5.97 1.29 -18.53
CA ILE A 21 6.20 -0.02 -17.90
C ILE A 21 4.91 -0.81 -17.75
N ILE A 22 3.83 -0.18 -17.26
CA ILE A 22 2.59 -0.88 -16.95
C ILE A 22 1.79 -1.18 -18.22
N PHE A 23 1.67 -0.21 -19.14
CA PHE A 23 0.75 -0.34 -20.26
C PHE A 23 1.45 -0.78 -21.55
N ASP A 24 2.61 -0.22 -21.90
CA ASP A 24 3.27 -0.53 -23.17
C ASP A 24 4.06 -1.85 -23.09
N ILE A 25 4.81 -2.05 -22.01
CA ILE A 25 5.59 -3.27 -21.78
C ILE A 25 4.75 -4.36 -21.13
N GLY A 26 4.04 -4.02 -20.06
CA GLY A 26 3.25 -4.95 -19.26
C GLY A 26 1.90 -5.33 -19.86
N GLY A 27 1.48 -4.69 -20.95
CA GLY A 27 0.22 -4.96 -21.65
C GLY A 27 -1.03 -4.44 -20.93
N GLY A 28 -0.86 -3.60 -19.91
CA GLY A 28 -1.96 -2.96 -19.17
C GLY A 28 -2.79 -3.90 -18.31
N MET A 29 -4.00 -3.44 -17.98
CA MET A 29 -4.90 -4.20 -17.10
C MET A 29 -5.68 -5.25 -17.91
N LYS A 30 -5.66 -6.52 -17.46
CA LYS A 30 -6.42 -7.60 -18.12
C LYS A 30 -7.93 -7.42 -17.98
N ASN A 31 -8.68 -7.97 -18.94
CA ASN A 31 -10.15 -8.02 -18.96
C ASN A 31 -10.86 -6.64 -18.94
N GLY A 32 -10.22 -5.60 -19.50
CA GLY A 32 -10.81 -4.25 -19.58
C GLY A 32 -10.99 -3.54 -18.25
N LYS A 33 -10.36 -4.02 -17.18
CA LYS A 33 -10.42 -3.35 -15.88
C LYS A 33 -9.59 -2.09 -15.85
N LYS A 34 -9.95 -1.18 -14.96
CA LYS A 34 -9.24 0.08 -14.78
C LYS A 34 -8.05 -0.11 -13.82
N PHE A 35 -6.97 0.59 -14.14
CA PHE A 35 -5.84 0.76 -13.23
C PHE A 35 -6.30 1.53 -11.98
N LYS A 36 -5.90 1.08 -10.81
CA LYS A 36 -6.19 1.74 -9.54
C LYS A 36 -4.93 2.32 -8.90
N ALA A 37 -3.93 1.47 -8.72
CA ALA A 37 -2.70 1.85 -8.06
C ALA A 37 -1.54 0.91 -8.42
N VAL A 38 -0.33 1.35 -8.12
CA VAL A 38 0.87 0.53 -8.16
C VAL A 38 1.68 0.70 -6.87
N GLN A 39 2.05 -0.39 -6.24
CA GLN A 39 3.03 -0.41 -5.17
C GLN A 39 4.42 -0.53 -5.77
N ILE A 40 5.32 0.38 -5.39
CA ILE A 40 6.71 0.39 -5.85
C ILE A 40 7.65 0.39 -4.65
N GLY A 41 8.83 -0.23 -4.79
CA GLY A 41 9.86 -0.29 -3.75
C GLY A 41 9.72 -1.46 -2.78
N GLY A 42 8.92 -2.46 -3.15
CA GLY A 42 8.68 -3.63 -2.32
C GLY A 42 7.66 -3.38 -1.20
N PRO A 43 7.59 -4.30 -0.19
CA PRO A 43 6.57 -4.26 0.86
C PRO A 43 6.56 -3.01 1.73
N SER A 44 7.68 -2.33 1.88
CA SER A 44 7.80 -1.08 2.63
C SER A 44 7.87 0.16 1.74
N GLY A 45 7.54 0.02 0.46
CA GLY A 45 7.51 1.11 -0.51
C GLY A 45 6.19 1.89 -0.49
N GLY A 46 6.06 2.83 -1.44
CA GLY A 46 4.89 3.70 -1.57
C GLY A 46 3.87 3.18 -2.58
N CYS A 47 2.63 3.55 -2.37
CA CYS A 47 1.52 3.31 -3.28
C CYS A 47 1.26 4.56 -4.12
N LEU A 48 1.35 4.43 -5.45
CA LEU A 48 1.16 5.50 -6.42
C LEU A 48 -0.14 5.30 -7.20
N ILE A 49 -0.77 6.39 -7.62
CA ILE A 49 -2.06 6.41 -8.33
C ILE A 49 -1.90 6.90 -9.77
N THR A 50 -3.01 7.00 -10.49
CA THR A 50 -3.07 7.42 -11.90
C THR A 50 -2.31 8.72 -12.18
N ASP A 51 -2.38 9.69 -11.27
CA ASP A 51 -1.70 10.99 -11.40
C ASP A 51 -0.17 10.87 -11.42
N ASN A 52 0.35 9.75 -10.96
CA ASN A 52 1.79 9.47 -10.92
C ASN A 52 2.30 8.61 -12.09
N LEU A 53 1.43 8.22 -13.04
CA LEU A 53 1.81 7.31 -14.12
C LEU A 53 2.90 7.87 -15.04
N ASP A 54 2.93 9.17 -15.23
CA ASP A 54 3.90 9.85 -16.09
C ASP A 54 5.18 10.28 -15.34
N LEU A 55 5.29 9.87 -14.06
CA LEU A 55 6.47 10.10 -13.25
C LEU A 55 7.62 9.21 -13.76
N PRO A 56 8.80 9.79 -14.02
CA PRO A 56 9.96 8.98 -14.36
C PRO A 56 10.43 8.15 -13.17
N LEU A 57 10.82 6.91 -13.43
CA LEU A 57 11.40 6.04 -12.43
C LEU A 57 12.85 6.41 -12.18
N ASP A 58 13.02 7.40 -11.32
CA ASP A 58 14.32 7.77 -10.76
C ASP A 58 14.19 8.03 -9.25
N PHE A 59 15.32 8.10 -8.56
CA PHE A 59 15.34 8.23 -7.10
C PHE A 59 14.73 9.54 -6.61
N ASP A 60 15.01 10.65 -7.32
CA ASP A 60 14.58 11.98 -6.88
C ASP A 60 13.09 12.22 -7.14
N SER A 61 12.59 11.77 -8.28
CA SER A 61 11.17 11.91 -8.64
C SER A 61 10.27 11.09 -7.73
N LEU A 62 10.63 9.83 -7.44
CA LEU A 62 9.88 8.97 -6.53
C LEU A 62 9.91 9.49 -5.10
N LYS A 63 11.05 10.00 -4.64
CA LYS A 63 11.17 10.58 -3.30
C LYS A 63 10.24 11.77 -3.08
N LYS A 64 10.03 12.63 -4.09
CA LYS A 64 9.13 13.79 -4.02
C LYS A 64 7.68 13.39 -3.77
N VAL A 65 7.26 12.22 -4.24
CA VAL A 65 5.88 11.71 -4.05
C VAL A 65 5.76 10.73 -2.87
N GLY A 66 6.83 10.56 -2.09
CA GLY A 66 6.83 9.67 -0.92
C GLY A 66 6.95 8.20 -1.29
N ALA A 67 7.63 7.88 -2.39
CA ALA A 67 7.91 6.53 -2.82
C ALA A 67 9.42 6.29 -2.98
N MET A 68 9.81 5.05 -3.23
CA MET A 68 11.21 4.68 -3.48
C MET A 68 11.26 3.56 -4.52
N ILE A 69 12.34 3.46 -5.27
CA ILE A 69 12.56 2.35 -6.23
C ILE A 69 12.74 1.03 -5.47
N GLY A 70 13.47 1.05 -4.37
CA GLY A 70 13.82 -0.16 -3.62
C GLY A 70 14.52 -1.19 -4.51
N SER A 71 14.01 -2.41 -4.53
CA SER A 71 14.51 -3.51 -5.39
C SER A 71 13.92 -3.49 -6.80
N GLY A 72 13.17 -2.46 -7.18
CA GLY A 72 12.48 -2.41 -8.47
C GLY A 72 11.19 -3.23 -8.55
N GLY A 73 10.74 -3.78 -7.42
CA GLY A 73 9.48 -4.54 -7.37
C GLY A 73 8.28 -3.65 -7.62
N LEU A 74 7.42 -4.06 -8.58
CA LEU A 74 6.16 -3.41 -8.92
C LEU A 74 5.00 -4.37 -8.69
N VAL A 75 3.98 -3.93 -7.96
CA VAL A 75 2.72 -4.65 -7.78
C VAL A 75 1.59 -3.77 -8.26
N VAL A 76 1.03 -4.11 -9.43
CA VAL A 76 -0.04 -3.33 -10.06
C VAL A 76 -1.40 -3.84 -9.59
N MET A 77 -2.29 -2.92 -9.28
CA MET A 77 -3.60 -3.16 -8.68
C MET A 77 -4.71 -2.58 -9.55
N ASP A 78 -5.77 -3.37 -9.70
CA ASP A 78 -6.99 -2.99 -10.43
C ASP A 78 -8.06 -2.38 -9.52
N GLU A 79 -9.14 -1.91 -10.14
CA GLU A 79 -10.27 -1.30 -9.44
C GLU A 79 -10.96 -2.19 -8.39
N ASP A 80 -10.85 -3.52 -8.51
CA ASP A 80 -11.40 -4.47 -7.53
C ASP A 80 -10.49 -4.67 -6.30
N THR A 81 -9.33 -4.04 -6.25
CA THR A 81 -8.39 -4.21 -5.14
C THR A 81 -8.80 -3.33 -3.96
N CYS A 82 -8.94 -3.92 -2.76
CA CYS A 82 -9.15 -3.18 -1.52
C CYS A 82 -7.82 -2.62 -1.01
N MET A 83 -7.71 -1.30 -0.91
CA MET A 83 -6.46 -0.65 -0.50
C MET A 83 -6.18 -0.81 1.00
N VAL A 84 -7.20 -0.99 1.83
CA VAL A 84 -7.04 -1.29 3.26
C VAL A 84 -6.45 -2.69 3.46
N GLU A 85 -6.91 -3.68 2.68
CA GLU A 85 -6.36 -5.03 2.70
C GLU A 85 -4.93 -5.08 2.16
N VAL A 86 -4.62 -4.27 1.16
CA VAL A 86 -3.24 -4.10 0.64
C VAL A 86 -2.32 -3.55 1.73
N ALA A 87 -2.74 -2.51 2.43
CA ALA A 87 -1.99 -1.94 3.55
C ALA A 87 -1.77 -2.96 4.68
N ARG A 88 -2.82 -3.73 5.04
CA ARG A 88 -2.72 -4.82 6.01
C ARG A 88 -1.72 -5.89 5.57
N PHE A 89 -1.78 -6.32 4.32
CA PHE A 89 -0.89 -7.34 3.77
C PHE A 89 0.58 -6.92 3.85
N PHE A 90 0.91 -5.71 3.43
CA PHE A 90 2.28 -5.21 3.50
C PHE A 90 2.74 -4.94 4.94
N MET A 91 1.85 -4.47 5.80
CA MET A 91 2.18 -4.28 7.23
C MET A 91 2.45 -5.63 7.92
N HIS A 92 1.69 -6.67 7.61
CA HIS A 92 1.92 -8.02 8.12
C HIS A 92 3.32 -8.53 7.72
N PHE A 93 3.70 -8.34 6.45
CA PHE A 93 5.05 -8.68 5.99
C PHE A 93 6.12 -7.91 6.78
N THR A 94 5.98 -6.59 6.87
CA THR A 94 6.97 -5.73 7.53
C THR A 94 7.10 -6.05 9.03
N GLN A 95 6.00 -6.38 9.69
CA GLN A 95 5.98 -6.79 11.09
C GLN A 95 6.74 -8.11 11.28
N ASN A 96 6.57 -9.09 10.39
CA ASN A 96 7.29 -10.37 10.44
C ASN A 96 8.80 -10.22 10.18
N GLU A 97 9.19 -9.29 9.29
CA GLU A 97 10.59 -9.01 8.96
C GLU A 97 11.30 -8.12 9.99
N SER A 98 10.57 -7.60 10.97
CA SER A 98 11.18 -6.79 12.05
C SER A 98 12.13 -7.64 12.88
N CYS A 99 13.39 -7.19 13.02
CA CYS A 99 14.38 -7.86 13.87
C CYS A 99 14.06 -7.74 15.38
N GLY A 100 13.05 -6.95 15.76
CA GLY A 100 12.59 -6.77 17.14
C GLY A 100 13.49 -5.88 18.03
N LYS A 101 14.60 -5.32 17.52
CA LYS A 101 15.54 -4.55 18.33
C LYS A 101 14.96 -3.20 18.79
N CYS A 102 14.39 -2.42 17.87
CA CYS A 102 13.84 -1.10 18.18
C CYS A 102 12.41 -1.24 18.70
N VAL A 103 12.12 -0.74 19.88
CA VAL A 103 10.77 -0.75 20.46
C VAL A 103 9.73 -0.11 19.51
N PRO A 104 9.99 1.09 18.93
CA PRO A 104 9.02 1.70 18.02
C PRO A 104 8.67 0.82 16.81
N CYS A 105 9.66 0.16 16.21
CA CYS A 105 9.43 -0.75 15.10
C CYS A 105 8.70 -2.02 15.58
N ARG A 106 9.19 -2.71 16.61
CA ARG A 106 8.62 -3.96 17.12
C ARG A 106 7.18 -3.81 17.57
N GLU A 107 6.91 -2.85 18.45
CA GLU A 107 5.57 -2.63 19.00
C GLU A 107 4.67 -1.84 18.05
N GLY A 108 5.22 -0.80 17.39
CA GLY A 108 4.45 0.05 16.52
C GLY A 108 3.92 -0.68 15.29
N THR A 109 4.74 -1.47 14.59
CA THR A 109 4.26 -2.25 13.43
C THR A 109 3.20 -3.27 13.83
N LYS A 110 3.34 -3.90 14.99
CA LYS A 110 2.35 -4.81 15.56
C LYS A 110 1.02 -4.09 15.83
N ARG A 111 1.07 -2.93 16.47
CA ARG A 111 -0.16 -2.14 16.75
C ARG A 111 -0.83 -1.66 15.48
N MET A 112 -0.06 -1.20 14.49
CA MET A 112 -0.62 -0.83 13.19
C MET A 112 -1.31 -2.02 12.50
N LEU A 113 -0.69 -3.19 12.54
CA LEU A 113 -1.29 -4.42 11.99
C LEU A 113 -2.61 -4.77 12.69
N GLU A 114 -2.65 -4.76 14.03
CA GLU A 114 -3.87 -5.02 14.82
C GLU A 114 -5.00 -4.04 14.47
N ILE A 115 -4.68 -2.76 14.24
CA ILE A 115 -5.66 -1.76 13.80
C ILE A 115 -6.19 -2.10 12.42
N LEU A 116 -5.31 -2.37 11.45
CA LEU A 116 -5.71 -2.73 10.09
C LEU A 116 -6.53 -4.02 10.06
N GLU A 117 -6.16 -5.03 10.84
CA GLU A 117 -6.91 -6.27 10.96
C GLU A 117 -8.33 -6.04 11.51
N ARG A 118 -8.48 -5.19 12.53
CA ARG A 118 -9.83 -4.89 13.03
C ARG A 118 -10.66 -4.10 12.02
N ILE A 119 -10.05 -3.19 11.23
CA ILE A 119 -10.75 -2.44 10.19
C ILE A 119 -11.29 -3.39 9.10
N VAL A 120 -10.44 -4.27 8.54
CA VAL A 120 -10.87 -5.21 7.49
C VAL A 120 -11.84 -6.28 8.00
N ASN A 121 -11.87 -6.52 9.31
CA ASN A 121 -12.81 -7.43 9.96
C ASN A 121 -14.14 -6.75 10.40
N GLY A 122 -14.37 -5.48 10.06
CA GLY A 122 -15.59 -4.75 10.40
C GLY A 122 -15.64 -4.15 11.79
N ASN A 123 -14.57 -4.28 12.56
CA ASN A 123 -14.45 -3.80 13.95
C ASN A 123 -13.66 -2.48 14.05
N GLY A 124 -13.50 -1.77 12.91
CA GLY A 124 -12.86 -0.45 12.86
C GLY A 124 -13.61 0.54 13.76
N ARG A 125 -12.86 1.44 14.38
CA ARG A 125 -13.34 2.42 15.35
C ARG A 125 -13.05 3.83 14.86
N ASP A 126 -13.84 4.78 15.34
CA ASP A 126 -13.53 6.19 15.15
C ASP A 126 -12.14 6.52 15.71
N GLY A 127 -11.37 7.34 14.97
CA GLY A 127 -9.98 7.69 15.31
C GLY A 127 -8.92 6.68 14.88
N ASP A 128 -9.28 5.53 14.28
CA ASP A 128 -8.29 4.52 13.84
C ASP A 128 -7.35 5.04 12.74
N ILE A 129 -7.86 5.90 11.85
CA ILE A 129 -7.04 6.49 10.78
C ILE A 129 -5.99 7.42 11.37
N GLU A 130 -6.38 8.29 12.27
CA GLU A 130 -5.51 9.24 12.95
C GLU A 130 -4.46 8.52 13.79
N LEU A 131 -4.86 7.46 14.49
CA LEU A 131 -3.94 6.63 15.27
C LEU A 131 -2.93 5.90 14.38
N LEU A 132 -3.33 5.41 13.21
CA LEU A 132 -2.40 4.83 12.23
C LEU A 132 -1.36 5.84 11.75
N LEU A 133 -1.77 7.09 11.50
CA LEU A 133 -0.86 8.16 11.08
C LEU A 133 0.10 8.58 12.20
N GLU A 134 -0.37 8.68 13.43
CA GLU A 134 0.46 8.98 14.61
C GLU A 134 1.51 7.89 14.87
N LEU A 135 1.10 6.62 14.81
CA LEU A 135 2.01 5.48 14.92
C LEU A 135 3.04 5.48 13.79
N ALA A 136 2.62 5.78 12.56
CA ALA A 136 3.49 5.87 11.40
C ALA A 136 4.58 6.92 11.58
N ASP A 137 4.22 8.12 12.04
CA ASP A 137 5.18 9.19 12.33
C ASP A 137 6.15 8.79 13.43
N THR A 138 5.63 8.23 14.53
CA THR A 138 6.45 7.74 15.64
C THR A 138 7.46 6.69 15.20
N ILE A 139 7.03 5.69 14.41
CA ILE A 139 7.91 4.62 13.93
C ILE A 139 8.98 5.19 12.99
N SER A 140 8.59 6.02 12.03
CA SER A 140 9.51 6.56 11.02
C SER A 140 10.57 7.48 11.61
N SER A 141 10.20 8.29 12.61
CA SER A 141 11.10 9.25 13.24
C SER A 141 12.06 8.61 14.28
N THR A 142 11.66 7.51 14.91
CA THR A 142 12.40 6.93 16.05
C THR A 142 13.05 5.58 15.76
N ALA A 143 12.70 4.89 14.66
CA ALA A 143 13.36 3.65 14.27
C ALA A 143 14.80 3.87 13.82
N LEU A 144 15.68 2.90 14.12
CA LEU A 144 17.13 3.04 13.88
C LEU A 144 17.57 2.65 12.46
N CYS A 145 16.84 1.76 11.78
CA CYS A 145 17.24 1.22 10.49
C CYS A 145 16.25 1.55 9.37
N GLY A 146 16.65 1.30 8.12
CA GLY A 146 15.84 1.58 6.94
C GLY A 146 14.48 0.87 6.96
N LEU A 147 14.42 -0.41 7.36
CA LEU A 147 13.17 -1.14 7.46
C LEU A 147 12.18 -0.45 8.41
N GLY A 148 12.62 -0.12 9.62
CA GLY A 148 11.75 0.55 10.59
C GLY A 148 11.29 1.93 10.11
N LYS A 149 12.19 2.73 9.52
CA LYS A 149 11.87 4.07 9.01
C LYS A 149 10.86 4.06 7.86
N SER A 150 10.85 3.01 7.03
CA SER A 150 9.93 2.88 5.90
C SER A 150 8.73 1.97 6.18
N ALA A 151 8.69 1.30 7.33
CA ALA A 151 7.70 0.28 7.67
C ALA A 151 6.24 0.72 7.46
N ALA A 152 5.92 1.95 7.81
CA ALA A 152 4.58 2.50 7.74
C ALA A 152 4.21 3.12 6.38
N MET A 153 5.15 3.20 5.42
CA MET A 153 4.94 3.90 4.15
C MET A 153 3.76 3.35 3.33
N PRO A 154 3.51 2.03 3.24
CA PRO A 154 2.33 1.51 2.54
C PRO A 154 1.02 2.00 3.16
N VAL A 155 0.95 2.08 4.49
CA VAL A 155 -0.25 2.53 5.20
C VAL A 155 -0.46 4.03 4.98
N VAL A 156 0.57 4.84 5.15
CA VAL A 156 0.49 6.30 4.95
C VAL A 156 0.09 6.64 3.52
N SER A 157 0.71 6.00 2.52
CA SER A 157 0.41 6.27 1.11
C SER A 157 -0.99 5.80 0.70
N THR A 158 -1.48 4.69 1.23
CA THR A 158 -2.84 4.22 0.96
C THR A 158 -3.89 5.08 1.68
N ILE A 159 -3.65 5.53 2.90
CA ILE A 159 -4.54 6.49 3.58
C ILE A 159 -4.59 7.81 2.81
N LYS A 160 -3.44 8.34 2.39
CA LYS A 160 -3.36 9.60 1.63
C LYS A 160 -4.19 9.55 0.34
N ASN A 161 -4.10 8.45 -0.40
CA ASN A 161 -4.69 8.34 -1.73
C ASN A 161 -6.11 7.73 -1.73
N PHE A 162 -6.47 6.97 -0.70
CA PHE A 162 -7.71 6.19 -0.63
C PHE A 162 -8.40 6.29 0.74
N ARG A 163 -8.34 7.47 1.38
CA ARG A 163 -8.94 7.70 2.70
C ARG A 163 -10.41 7.29 2.75
N SER A 164 -11.16 7.54 1.68
CA SER A 164 -12.58 7.17 1.58
C SER A 164 -12.84 5.66 1.70
N GLU A 165 -11.90 4.82 1.28
CA GLU A 165 -12.03 3.36 1.48
C GLU A 165 -11.87 2.98 2.95
N TYR A 166 -10.97 3.63 3.68
CA TYR A 166 -10.82 3.43 5.12
C TYR A 166 -12.07 3.87 5.87
N GLU A 167 -12.60 5.04 5.53
CA GLU A 167 -13.83 5.58 6.11
C GLU A 167 -15.02 4.65 5.85
N ALA A 168 -15.19 4.13 4.64
CA ALA A 168 -16.24 3.17 4.32
C ALA A 168 -16.13 1.88 5.15
N HIS A 169 -14.90 1.37 5.38
CA HIS A 169 -14.69 0.21 6.25
C HIS A 169 -15.02 0.50 7.71
N ILE A 170 -14.70 1.71 8.21
CA ILE A 170 -14.86 2.08 9.62
C ILE A 170 -16.29 2.50 9.92
N TYR A 171 -16.88 3.38 9.12
CA TYR A 171 -18.18 3.99 9.41
C TYR A 171 -19.34 3.22 8.75
N ASP A 172 -19.22 2.91 7.46
CA ASP A 172 -20.27 2.24 6.70
C ASP A 172 -20.26 0.71 6.87
N LYS A 173 -19.21 0.18 7.50
CA LYS A 173 -18.98 -1.27 7.64
C LYS A 173 -19.06 -2.00 6.30
N LYS A 174 -18.58 -1.36 5.24
CA LYS A 174 -18.64 -1.85 3.86
C LYS A 174 -17.26 -1.80 3.20
N CYS A 175 -16.90 -2.87 2.50
CA CYS A 175 -15.75 -2.87 1.62
C CYS A 175 -16.16 -2.47 0.20
N PRO A 176 -15.75 -1.29 -0.33
CA PRO A 176 -16.16 -0.85 -1.67
C PRO A 176 -15.77 -1.83 -2.80
N SER A 177 -14.63 -2.51 -2.67
CA SER A 177 -14.16 -3.51 -3.63
C SER A 177 -14.71 -4.92 -3.40
N GLY A 178 -15.47 -5.16 -2.33
CA GLY A 178 -16.04 -6.47 -2.00
C GLY A 178 -15.04 -7.55 -1.60
N ASN A 179 -13.78 -7.21 -1.34
CA ASN A 179 -12.74 -8.19 -1.02
C ASN A 179 -12.70 -8.62 0.46
N CYS A 180 -13.17 -7.76 1.37
CA CYS A 180 -13.15 -8.04 2.80
C CYS A 180 -14.38 -8.85 3.18
N LYS A 181 -14.23 -10.18 3.24
CA LYS A 181 -15.34 -11.15 3.42
C LYS A 181 -16.25 -10.86 4.61
N LYS A 182 -15.72 -10.30 5.70
CA LYS A 182 -16.52 -9.97 6.90
C LYS A 182 -17.32 -8.68 6.78
N LEU A 183 -17.06 -7.89 5.73
CA LEU A 183 -17.78 -6.65 5.40
C LEU A 183 -18.72 -6.83 4.19
N ILE A 184 -18.87 -8.06 3.68
CA ILE A 184 -19.85 -8.37 2.63
C ILE A 184 -21.20 -8.53 3.34
N THR A 185 -22.04 -7.51 3.27
CA THR A 185 -23.43 -7.59 3.70
C THR A 185 -24.20 -8.34 2.60
N TYR A 186 -24.67 -9.53 2.89
CA TYR A 186 -25.65 -10.20 2.04
C TYR A 186 -26.93 -9.34 2.07
N GLN A 187 -27.30 -8.73 0.93
CA GLN A 187 -28.67 -8.25 0.77
C GLN A 187 -29.56 -9.49 0.69
N ILE A 188 -30.36 -9.71 1.75
CA ILE A 188 -31.43 -10.69 1.79
C ILE A 188 -32.63 -10.11 1.05
#